data_fa5fa5d1d719fb6d35fbc7e9dc1e5a1f
#
_entry.id   fa5fa5d1d719fb6d35fbc7e9dc1e5a1f
#
_cell.length_a   1.000
_cell.length_b   1.000
_cell.length_c   1.000
_cell.angle_alpha   90.00
_cell.angle_beta   90.00
_cell.angle_gamma   90.00
#
_symmetry.space_group_name_H-M   'P 1'
#
loop_
_entity.id
_entity.type
_entity.pdbx_description
1 polymer ?
#
loop_
_entity_poly.entity_id
_entity_poly.type
_entity_poly.pdbx_seq_one_letter_code
_entity_poly.pdbx_strand_id
1 'polypeptide(L)'
;QKAQEQEVWPFATAVLEGGHLEAGRDLFLNRAEIACLRCHQIEGQGGVVGPSLDHLGDRLSAEAILEAILEPNASVTPGYISENVVLHNEEEWVGVVTQQDETTLTLRLATGALKHLPLVDIAERLPSLSAMPEGLMESLKTSEVRDLIAYLKSLKKR
;
A
#
# COMPACT_ATOMS: atom_id res chain seq x y z
N GLN A 1 -1.05 -1.00 33.22
CA GLN A 1 0.00 -1.43 32.27
C GLN A 1 -0.03 -0.46 31.10
N LYS A 2 0.95 0.45 31.03
CA LYS A 2 1.20 1.30 29.88
C LYS A 2 1.58 0.38 28.73
N ALA A 3 0.77 0.36 27.66
CA ALA A 3 1.19 -0.16 26.39
C ALA A 3 2.49 0.57 26.01
N GLN A 4 3.54 -0.17 25.73
CA GLN A 4 4.75 0.40 25.16
C GLN A 4 4.33 1.03 23.83
N GLU A 5 4.35 2.35 23.75
CA GLU A 5 4.39 3.08 22.50
C GLU A 5 5.64 2.61 21.79
N GLN A 6 5.48 1.71 20.85
CA GLN A 6 6.53 1.27 19.97
C GLN A 6 6.85 2.48 19.10
N GLU A 7 8.01 3.07 19.30
CA GLU A 7 8.51 4.15 18.45
C GLU A 7 8.65 3.60 17.04
N VAL A 8 7.64 3.83 16.21
CA VAL A 8 7.54 3.29 14.86
C VAL A 8 8.71 3.76 14.00
N TRP A 9 9.25 4.90 14.29
CA TRP A 9 10.43 5.44 13.63
C TRP A 9 11.03 6.60 14.48
N PRO A 10 12.36 6.55 14.78
CA PRO A 10 12.97 7.52 15.72
C PRO A 10 12.94 8.98 15.26
N PHE A 11 12.63 9.22 13.97
CA PHE A 11 12.54 10.55 13.38
C PHE A 11 11.10 10.95 12.98
N ALA A 12 10.08 10.22 13.45
CA ALA A 12 8.70 10.46 13.05
C ALA A 12 8.29 11.94 13.20
N THR A 13 8.57 12.55 14.35
CA THR A 13 8.23 13.96 14.60
C THR A 13 8.90 14.94 13.63
N ALA A 14 10.11 14.61 13.14
CA ALA A 14 10.85 15.47 12.20
C ALA A 14 10.26 15.48 10.78
N VAL A 15 9.39 14.54 10.44
CA VAL A 15 8.82 14.38 9.09
C VAL A 15 7.33 14.70 9.00
N LEU A 16 6.68 14.94 10.14
CA LEU A 16 5.23 15.17 10.19
C LEU A 16 4.83 16.60 9.84
N GLU A 17 5.75 17.55 9.98
CA GLU A 17 5.48 18.97 9.75
C GLU A 17 6.49 19.58 8.78
N GLY A 18 6.03 20.59 8.07
CA GLY A 18 6.82 21.23 7.01
C GLY A 18 6.87 20.37 5.76
N GLY A 19 7.90 20.56 4.94
CA GLY A 19 8.07 19.84 3.70
C GLY A 19 7.60 20.61 2.48
N HIS A 20 8.17 20.26 1.33
CA HIS A 20 7.90 20.90 0.05
C HIS A 20 7.00 20.00 -0.80
N LEU A 21 5.79 20.48 -1.11
CA LEU A 21 4.78 19.70 -1.83
C LEU A 21 5.25 19.26 -3.21
N GLU A 22 5.91 20.17 -3.96
CA GLU A 22 6.40 19.85 -5.32
C GLU A 22 7.53 18.82 -5.28
N ALA A 23 8.43 18.89 -4.30
CA ALA A 23 9.48 17.90 -4.14
C ALA A 23 8.88 16.53 -3.73
N GLY A 24 7.89 16.53 -2.85
CA GLY A 24 7.16 15.30 -2.48
C GLY A 24 6.39 14.69 -3.65
N ARG A 25 5.78 15.53 -4.48
CA ARG A 25 5.12 15.09 -5.72
C ARG A 25 6.12 14.47 -6.69
N ASP A 26 7.28 15.07 -6.87
CA ASP A 26 8.32 14.51 -7.75
C ASP A 26 8.82 13.15 -7.25
N LEU A 27 9.04 13.01 -5.93
CA LEU A 27 9.38 11.71 -5.31
C LEU A 27 8.32 10.65 -5.61
N PHE A 28 7.04 10.97 -5.43
CA PHE A 28 5.94 10.05 -5.67
C PHE A 28 5.88 9.58 -7.13
N LEU A 29 6.03 10.52 -8.06
CA LEU A 29 5.86 10.25 -9.49
C LEU A 29 7.09 9.59 -10.13
N ASN A 30 8.29 9.98 -9.71
CA ASN A 30 9.51 9.73 -10.47
C ASN A 30 10.57 8.91 -9.73
N ARG A 31 10.50 8.76 -8.40
CA ARG A 31 11.51 8.02 -7.65
C ARG A 31 11.33 6.51 -7.81
N ALA A 32 12.19 5.91 -8.62
CA ALA A 32 12.10 4.49 -8.98
C ALA A 32 12.24 3.53 -7.79
N GLU A 33 13.02 3.90 -6.77
CA GLU A 33 13.28 3.06 -5.60
C GLU A 33 12.03 2.86 -4.73
N ILE A 34 11.15 3.83 -4.67
CA ILE A 34 9.89 3.72 -3.92
C ILE A 34 8.70 3.38 -4.82
N ALA A 35 8.76 3.73 -6.10
CA ALA A 35 7.84 3.35 -7.17
C ALA A 35 6.34 3.38 -6.80
N CYS A 36 5.90 4.38 -6.03
CA CYS A 36 4.53 4.49 -5.50
C CYS A 36 3.47 4.40 -6.61
N LEU A 37 3.71 5.07 -7.73
CA LEU A 37 2.81 5.13 -8.88
C LEU A 37 2.62 3.78 -9.58
N ARG A 38 3.52 2.82 -9.35
CA ARG A 38 3.35 1.46 -9.90
C ARG A 38 2.10 0.78 -9.38
N CYS A 39 1.75 1.02 -8.13
CA CYS A 39 0.65 0.34 -7.43
C CYS A 39 -0.52 1.26 -7.11
N HIS A 40 -0.28 2.56 -6.94
CA HIS A 40 -1.30 3.52 -6.55
C HIS A 40 -1.67 4.48 -7.68
N GLN A 41 -2.93 4.89 -7.70
CA GLN A 41 -3.41 5.92 -8.61
C GLN A 41 -3.54 7.27 -7.90
N ILE A 42 -3.20 8.34 -8.65
CA ILE A 42 -3.56 9.71 -8.37
C ILE A 42 -4.09 10.32 -9.67
N GLU A 43 -5.27 10.95 -9.62
CA GLU A 43 -5.94 11.59 -10.77
C GLU A 43 -6.07 10.66 -11.99
N GLY A 44 -6.33 9.37 -11.72
CA GLY A 44 -6.49 8.34 -12.75
C GLY A 44 -5.19 7.83 -13.38
N GLN A 45 -4.03 8.30 -12.93
CA GLN A 45 -2.71 7.83 -13.38
C GLN A 45 -2.12 6.87 -12.36
N GLY A 46 -1.52 5.79 -12.82
CA GLY A 46 -0.83 4.80 -11.98
C GLY A 46 -1.50 3.44 -11.95
N GLY A 47 -0.95 2.56 -11.11
CA GLY A 47 -1.42 1.18 -10.97
C GLY A 47 -2.64 1.05 -10.06
N VAL A 48 -3.26 -0.12 -10.11
CA VAL A 48 -4.50 -0.44 -9.37
C VAL A 48 -4.32 -1.56 -8.34
N VAL A 49 -3.09 -1.94 -8.07
CA VAL A 49 -2.78 -3.00 -7.07
C VAL A 49 -3.05 -2.50 -5.66
N GLY A 50 -2.71 -1.24 -5.37
CA GLY A 50 -3.07 -0.55 -4.15
C GLY A 50 -4.29 0.38 -4.34
N PRO A 51 -4.85 0.93 -3.23
CA PRO A 51 -5.95 1.87 -3.31
C PRO A 51 -5.55 3.18 -4.00
N SER A 52 -6.54 3.85 -4.63
CA SER A 52 -6.36 5.23 -5.08
C SER A 52 -6.01 6.13 -3.89
N LEU A 53 -5.05 7.02 -4.10
CA LEU A 53 -4.62 8.00 -3.11
C LEU A 53 -5.30 9.35 -3.27
N ASP A 54 -6.22 9.48 -4.24
CA ASP A 54 -7.10 10.64 -4.31
C ASP A 54 -7.82 10.81 -2.97
N HIS A 55 -7.80 12.00 -2.43
CA HIS A 55 -8.39 12.31 -1.12
C HIS A 55 -7.75 11.60 0.09
N LEU A 56 -6.51 11.09 -0.03
CA LEU A 56 -5.82 10.43 1.09
C LEU A 56 -5.73 11.35 2.32
N GLY A 57 -5.41 12.62 2.11
CA GLY A 57 -5.31 13.62 3.17
C GLY A 57 -6.63 13.97 3.87
N ASP A 58 -7.79 13.60 3.29
CA ASP A 58 -9.09 13.71 3.95
C ASP A 58 -9.37 12.52 4.88
N ARG A 59 -8.77 11.37 4.58
CA ARG A 59 -9.03 10.11 5.29
C ARG A 59 -8.03 9.83 6.41
N LEU A 60 -6.77 10.21 6.23
CA LEU A 60 -5.67 9.89 7.14
C LEU A 60 -4.93 11.14 7.60
N SER A 61 -4.45 11.12 8.84
CA SER A 61 -3.50 12.09 9.37
C SER A 61 -2.09 11.83 8.80
N ALA A 62 -1.18 12.79 8.94
CA ALA A 62 0.20 12.62 8.51
C ALA A 62 0.89 11.44 9.23
N GLU A 63 0.60 11.26 10.53
CA GLU A 63 1.07 10.14 11.33
C GLU A 63 0.57 8.80 10.77
N ALA A 64 -0.72 8.71 10.47
CA ALA A 64 -1.32 7.49 9.94
C ALA A 64 -0.79 7.16 8.52
N ILE A 65 -0.51 8.17 7.69
CA ILE A 65 0.12 7.99 6.38
C ILE A 65 1.55 7.44 6.55
N LEU A 66 2.33 8.02 7.46
CA LEU A 66 3.69 7.56 7.75
C LEU A 66 3.68 6.11 8.27
N GLU A 67 2.83 5.80 9.24
CA GLU A 67 2.67 4.45 9.78
C GLU A 67 2.30 3.43 8.68
N ALA A 68 1.36 3.77 7.81
CA ALA A 68 0.93 2.89 6.72
C ALA A 68 2.06 2.55 5.74
N ILE A 69 3.04 3.44 5.56
CA ILE A 69 4.20 3.20 4.70
C ILE A 69 5.29 2.42 5.43
N LEU A 70 5.52 2.73 6.71
CA LEU A 70 6.55 2.06 7.52
C LEU A 70 6.15 0.64 7.91
N GLU A 71 4.86 0.43 8.18
CA GLU A 71 4.30 -0.84 8.63
C GLU A 71 3.09 -1.27 7.79
N PRO A 72 3.30 -1.57 6.50
CA PRO A 72 2.21 -1.85 5.57
C PRO A 72 1.41 -3.11 5.90
N ASN A 73 1.92 -3.96 6.81
CA ASN A 73 1.23 -5.15 7.29
C ASN A 73 0.44 -4.93 8.58
N ALA A 74 0.61 -3.81 9.28
CA ALA A 74 -0.07 -3.54 10.54
C ALA A 74 -1.59 -3.35 10.35
N SER A 75 -1.99 -2.70 9.25
CA SER A 75 -3.39 -2.48 8.89
C SER A 75 -3.52 -2.40 7.38
N VAL A 76 -4.31 -3.27 6.80
CA VAL A 76 -4.56 -3.30 5.35
C VAL A 76 -5.95 -2.78 5.06
N THR A 77 -6.06 -1.86 4.09
CA THR A 77 -7.35 -1.32 3.65
C THR A 77 -8.27 -2.45 3.19
N PRO A 78 -9.54 -2.50 3.65
CA PRO A 78 -10.52 -3.48 3.17
C PRO A 78 -10.62 -3.48 1.63
N GLY A 79 -10.65 -4.68 1.04
CA GLY A 79 -10.61 -4.85 -0.42
C GLY A 79 -9.20 -4.91 -1.03
N TYR A 80 -8.15 -4.76 -0.21
CA TYR A 80 -6.74 -4.85 -0.63
C TYR A 80 -5.94 -5.90 0.14
N ILE A 81 -6.64 -6.81 0.81
CA ILE A 81 -6.02 -7.93 1.53
C ILE A 81 -5.48 -8.95 0.52
N SER A 82 -4.21 -9.29 0.68
CA SER A 82 -3.55 -10.31 -0.14
C SER A 82 -3.67 -11.70 0.47
N GLU A 83 -3.84 -12.69 -0.39
CA GLU A 83 -3.82 -14.10 -0.02
C GLU A 83 -2.85 -14.89 -0.91
N ASN A 84 -2.30 -15.97 -0.35
CA ASN A 84 -1.68 -17.04 -1.11
C ASN A 84 -2.72 -18.17 -1.27
N VAL A 85 -3.08 -18.45 -2.50
CA VAL A 85 -4.07 -19.47 -2.86
C VAL A 85 -3.35 -20.67 -3.46
N VAL A 86 -3.46 -21.81 -2.81
CA VAL A 86 -2.88 -23.10 -3.25
C VAL A 86 -3.96 -23.92 -3.92
N LEU A 87 -3.72 -24.38 -5.13
CA LEU A 87 -4.63 -25.23 -5.89
C LEU A 87 -4.35 -26.72 -5.63
N HIS A 88 -5.32 -27.59 -5.92
CA HIS A 88 -5.13 -29.06 -5.79
C HIS A 88 -4.04 -29.62 -6.69
N ASN A 89 -3.65 -28.92 -7.75
CA ASN A 89 -2.53 -29.26 -8.63
C ASN A 89 -1.18 -28.72 -8.16
N GLU A 90 -1.10 -28.19 -6.92
CA GLU A 90 0.08 -27.59 -6.29
C GLU A 90 0.52 -26.23 -6.90
N GLU A 91 -0.24 -25.64 -7.81
CA GLU A 91 0.00 -24.25 -8.23
C GLU A 91 -0.34 -23.29 -7.09
N GLU A 92 0.47 -22.23 -6.96
CA GLU A 92 0.27 -21.17 -5.99
C GLU A 92 0.08 -19.82 -6.67
N TRP A 93 -0.90 -19.06 -6.18
CA TRP A 93 -1.21 -17.73 -6.67
C TRP A 93 -1.30 -16.74 -5.52
N VAL A 94 -0.47 -15.69 -5.57
CA VAL A 94 -0.50 -14.61 -4.59
C VAL A 94 -1.10 -13.36 -5.23
N GLY A 95 -2.07 -12.76 -4.57
CA GLY A 95 -2.70 -11.55 -5.04
C GLY A 95 -3.71 -10.97 -4.06
N VAL A 96 -4.17 -9.77 -4.40
CA VAL A 96 -5.25 -9.10 -3.68
C VAL A 96 -6.58 -9.70 -4.09
N VAL A 97 -7.38 -10.13 -3.12
CA VAL A 97 -8.76 -10.60 -3.37
C VAL A 97 -9.61 -9.40 -3.77
N THR A 98 -10.04 -9.36 -5.04
CA THR A 98 -10.87 -8.28 -5.57
C THR A 98 -12.34 -8.64 -5.62
N GLN A 99 -12.65 -9.91 -5.82
CA GLN A 99 -14.01 -10.41 -5.92
C GLN A 99 -14.06 -11.90 -5.57
N GLN A 100 -15.17 -12.32 -5.00
CA GLN A 100 -15.53 -13.72 -4.86
C GLN A 100 -17.03 -13.87 -5.07
N ASP A 101 -17.42 -14.84 -5.86
CA ASP A 101 -18.81 -15.30 -6.01
C ASP A 101 -18.95 -16.77 -5.58
N GLU A 102 -20.06 -17.43 -5.93
CA GLU A 102 -20.35 -18.82 -5.53
C GLU A 102 -19.41 -19.84 -6.18
N THR A 103 -18.72 -19.49 -7.25
CA THR A 103 -17.93 -20.41 -8.08
C THR A 103 -16.48 -20.00 -8.26
N THR A 104 -16.18 -18.72 -8.12
CA THR A 104 -14.91 -18.15 -8.57
C THR A 104 -14.34 -17.15 -7.54
N LEU A 105 -13.05 -17.28 -7.26
CA LEU A 105 -12.24 -16.28 -6.59
C LEU A 105 -11.44 -15.51 -7.61
N THR A 106 -11.45 -14.17 -7.54
CA THR A 106 -10.65 -13.31 -8.41
C THR A 106 -9.57 -12.62 -7.61
N LEU A 107 -8.33 -12.84 -8.01
CA LEU A 107 -7.14 -12.18 -7.47
C LEU A 107 -6.63 -11.12 -8.45
N ARG A 108 -6.20 -9.98 -7.93
CA ARG A 108 -5.35 -9.04 -8.65
C ARG A 108 -3.90 -9.33 -8.30
N LEU A 109 -3.13 -9.73 -9.30
CA LEU A 109 -1.71 -10.04 -9.15
C LEU A 109 -0.87 -8.76 -9.03
N ALA A 110 0.37 -8.88 -8.60
CA ALA A 110 1.32 -7.77 -8.49
C ALA A 110 1.57 -7.04 -9.83
N THR A 111 1.33 -7.70 -10.95
CA THR A 111 1.38 -7.12 -12.30
C THR A 111 0.18 -6.24 -12.63
N GLY A 112 -0.87 -6.24 -11.80
CA GLY A 112 -2.17 -5.63 -12.08
C GLY A 112 -3.15 -6.54 -12.83
N ALA A 113 -2.70 -7.67 -13.35
CA ALA A 113 -3.56 -8.63 -14.04
C ALA A 113 -4.55 -9.32 -13.09
N LEU A 114 -5.72 -9.66 -13.62
CA LEU A 114 -6.71 -10.46 -12.88
C LEU A 114 -6.50 -11.95 -13.14
N LYS A 115 -6.54 -12.73 -12.08
CA LYS A 115 -6.54 -14.19 -12.12
C LYS A 115 -7.85 -14.71 -11.54
N HIS A 116 -8.59 -15.47 -12.34
CA HIS A 116 -9.82 -16.12 -11.92
C HIS A 116 -9.52 -17.57 -11.55
N LEU A 117 -9.88 -17.95 -10.34
CA LEU A 117 -9.64 -19.28 -9.79
C LEU A 117 -10.99 -19.94 -9.45
N PRO A 118 -11.38 -21.06 -10.09
CA PRO A 118 -12.55 -21.81 -9.67
C PRO A 118 -12.41 -22.25 -8.20
N LEU A 119 -13.43 -22.04 -7.40
CA LEU A 119 -13.38 -22.43 -5.98
C LEU A 119 -13.14 -23.93 -5.77
N VAL A 120 -13.63 -24.75 -6.72
CA VAL A 120 -13.45 -26.21 -6.67
C VAL A 120 -11.99 -26.65 -6.85
N ASP A 121 -11.15 -25.80 -7.46
CA ASP A 121 -9.72 -26.09 -7.67
C ASP A 121 -8.85 -25.65 -6.49
N ILE A 122 -9.41 -24.91 -5.53
CA ILE A 122 -8.68 -24.36 -4.40
C ILE A 122 -8.56 -25.40 -3.29
N ALA A 123 -7.32 -25.75 -2.94
CA ALA A 123 -7.00 -26.64 -1.83
C ALA A 123 -6.88 -25.87 -0.50
N GLU A 124 -6.26 -24.70 -0.54
CA GLU A 124 -5.98 -23.91 0.67
C GLU A 124 -5.90 -22.40 0.34
N ARG A 125 -6.28 -21.59 1.33
CA ARG A 125 -6.13 -20.12 1.28
C ARG A 125 -5.41 -19.67 2.55
N LEU A 126 -4.31 -18.95 2.39
CA LEU A 126 -3.46 -18.48 3.48
C LEU A 126 -3.35 -16.95 3.43
N PRO A 127 -3.35 -16.28 4.59
CA PRO A 127 -3.01 -14.86 4.62
C PRO A 127 -1.64 -14.62 4.00
N SER A 128 -1.51 -13.58 3.20
CA SER A 128 -0.23 -13.14 2.62
C SER A 128 0.14 -11.74 3.11
N LEU A 129 1.41 -11.38 2.95
CA LEU A 129 1.88 -10.04 3.24
C LEU A 129 1.20 -9.02 2.32
N SER A 130 1.10 -7.76 2.80
CA SER A 130 0.65 -6.64 1.99
C SER A 130 1.43 -6.57 0.67
N ALA A 131 0.74 -6.23 -0.42
CA ALA A 131 1.39 -5.96 -1.70
C ALA A 131 2.30 -4.73 -1.64
N MET A 132 2.08 -3.83 -0.68
CA MET A 132 2.98 -2.72 -0.38
C MET A 132 4.19 -3.27 0.40
N PRO A 133 5.42 -3.17 -0.12
CA PRO A 133 6.59 -3.71 0.56
C PRO A 133 6.99 -2.86 1.77
N GLU A 134 7.61 -3.52 2.74
CA GLU A 134 8.30 -2.83 3.84
C GLU A 134 9.61 -2.19 3.34
N GLY A 135 10.15 -1.24 4.11
CA GLY A 135 11.47 -0.65 3.85
C GLY A 135 11.51 0.41 2.73
N LEU A 136 10.38 0.86 2.19
CA LEU A 136 10.35 1.86 1.11
C LEU A 136 11.04 3.17 1.48
N MET A 137 10.98 3.57 2.76
CA MET A 137 11.57 4.82 3.23
C MET A 137 13.10 4.74 3.46
N GLU A 138 13.68 3.55 3.47
CA GLU A 138 15.12 3.36 3.76
C GLU A 138 16.03 3.99 2.71
N SER A 139 15.56 4.14 1.48
CA SER A 139 16.28 4.79 0.39
C SER A 139 16.18 6.32 0.39
N LEU A 140 15.34 6.88 1.27
CA LEU A 140 15.07 8.30 1.33
C LEU A 140 15.79 8.98 2.49
N LYS A 141 16.21 10.22 2.27
CA LYS A 141 16.68 11.10 3.35
C LYS A 141 15.49 11.58 4.19
N THR A 142 15.72 11.94 5.44
CA THR A 142 14.68 12.48 6.33
C THR A 142 13.91 13.65 5.72
N SER A 143 14.61 14.56 5.00
CA SER A 143 13.95 15.66 4.28
C SER A 143 13.05 15.19 3.14
N GLU A 144 13.45 14.16 2.41
CA GLU A 144 12.66 13.57 1.32
C GLU A 144 11.41 12.86 1.86
N VAL A 145 11.52 12.14 2.99
CA VAL A 145 10.36 11.55 3.67
C VAL A 145 9.38 12.63 4.08
N ARG A 146 9.86 13.74 4.68
CA ARG A 146 9.02 14.87 5.06
C ARG A 146 8.29 15.48 3.87
N ASP A 147 8.97 15.68 2.76
CA ASP A 147 8.38 16.23 1.54
C ASP A 147 7.31 15.28 0.97
N LEU A 148 7.57 13.98 0.96
CA LEU A 148 6.62 12.95 0.52
C LEU A 148 5.36 12.92 1.41
N ILE A 149 5.52 12.92 2.73
CA ILE A 149 4.39 12.95 3.67
C ILE A 149 3.57 14.23 3.51
N ALA A 150 4.23 15.39 3.36
CA ALA A 150 3.54 16.67 3.11
C ALA A 150 2.71 16.60 1.81
N TYR A 151 3.26 16.06 0.75
CA TYR A 151 2.54 15.87 -0.51
C TYR A 151 1.33 14.93 -0.35
N LEU A 152 1.52 13.75 0.23
CA LEU A 152 0.46 12.78 0.43
C LEU A 152 -0.67 13.33 1.32
N LYS A 153 -0.32 14.07 2.36
CA LYS A 153 -1.29 14.75 3.23
C LYS A 153 -2.06 15.87 2.51
N SER A 154 -1.47 16.46 1.47
CA SER A 154 -2.11 17.50 0.67
C SER A 154 -3.17 16.99 -0.30
N LEU A 155 -3.24 15.67 -0.53
CA LEU A 155 -4.20 15.04 -1.42
C LEU A 155 -5.60 15.04 -0.80
N LYS A 156 -6.36 16.09 -1.07
CA LYS A 156 -7.70 16.34 -0.53
C LYS A 156 -8.69 16.60 -1.65
N LYS A 157 -9.97 16.38 -1.35
CA LYS A 157 -11.07 16.77 -2.23
C LYS A 157 -11.01 18.29 -2.45
N ARG A 158 -11.04 18.66 -3.71
CA ARG A 158 -11.15 20.08 -4.13
C ARG A 158 -12.59 20.55 -4.02
#